data_7b279ec6fc449aa45c5203b69bc40fa2
#
_entry.id   7b279ec6fc449aa45c5203b69bc40fa2
#
_cell.length_a   1.000
_cell.length_b   1.000
_cell.length_c   1.000
_cell.angle_alpha   90.00
_cell.angle_beta   90.00
_cell.angle_gamma   90.00
#
_symmetry.space_group_name_H-M   'P 1'
#
loop_
_entity.id
_entity.type
_entity.pdbx_description
1 polymer ?
#
loop_
_entity_poly.entity_id
_entity_poly.type
_entity_poly.pdbx_seq_one_letter_code
_entity_poly.pdbx_strand_id
1 'polypeptide(L)'
;MATAFLLLKLQQFDSKLDKVAQRLTVIDTALDDKSQLTKATNLHDAISTKFDSLIRERKKLERDLQDLSGKMESADKKVYGGIISSQKELRAVEEEILNIKNLTDSKENQLLETMLECDRYQDGHKTSRQELKRIQTETEKNTERFEQERDDLRTFMSTNIPIRDKARQECNLTDLTIYDRLRKRKKGVAVSVI
;
A
#
# COMPACT_ATOMS: atom_id res chain seq x y z
N MET A 1 36.17 47.30 7.62
CA MET A 1 34.70 47.18 7.88
C MET A 1 33.92 46.79 6.63
N ALA A 2 34.24 47.28 5.43
CA ALA A 2 33.52 46.92 4.19
C ALA A 2 33.54 45.42 3.85
N THR A 3 34.71 44.76 4.00
CA THR A 3 34.92 43.33 3.70
C THR A 3 34.10 42.38 4.58
N ALA A 4 34.00 42.67 5.88
CA ALA A 4 33.15 41.83 6.79
C ALA A 4 31.68 41.91 6.47
N PHE A 5 31.19 43.07 6.03
CA PHE A 5 29.80 43.27 5.61
C PHE A 5 29.49 42.50 4.32
N LEU A 6 30.39 42.49 3.34
CA LEU A 6 30.24 41.72 2.11
C LEU A 6 30.21 40.20 2.38
N LEU A 7 31.09 39.69 3.24
CA LEU A 7 31.09 38.29 3.65
C LEU A 7 29.82 37.92 4.44
N LEU A 8 29.32 38.80 5.28
CA LEU A 8 28.04 38.55 6.00
C LEU A 8 26.87 38.49 5.02
N LYS A 9 26.80 39.39 4.04
CA LYS A 9 25.80 39.38 2.96
C LYS A 9 25.88 38.07 2.17
N LEU A 10 27.10 37.65 1.79
CA LEU A 10 27.35 36.36 1.11
C LEU A 10 26.86 35.17 1.96
N GLN A 11 27.18 35.16 3.25
CA GLN A 11 26.74 34.12 4.18
C GLN A 11 25.22 34.02 4.29
N GLN A 12 24.50 35.16 4.25
CA GLN A 12 23.04 35.13 4.28
C GLN A 12 22.46 34.45 3.04
N PHE A 13 23.02 34.69 1.85
CA PHE A 13 22.60 33.97 0.62
C PHE A 13 22.95 32.51 0.70
N ASP A 14 24.19 32.18 1.05
CA ASP A 14 24.66 30.81 1.17
C ASP A 14 23.82 30.02 2.18
N SER A 15 23.51 30.60 3.34
CA SER A 15 22.69 29.92 4.36
C SER A 15 21.24 29.69 3.93
N LYS A 16 20.67 30.60 3.11
CA LYS A 16 19.34 30.41 2.51
C LYS A 16 19.37 29.26 1.49
N LEU A 17 20.36 29.27 0.60
CA LEU A 17 20.51 28.22 -0.42
C LEU A 17 20.78 26.85 0.19
N ASP A 18 21.58 26.77 1.27
CA ASP A 18 21.80 25.50 1.99
C ASP A 18 20.49 24.94 2.59
N LYS A 19 19.70 25.81 3.22
CA LYS A 19 18.39 25.39 3.77
C LYS A 19 17.46 24.88 2.67
N VAL A 20 17.43 25.57 1.54
CA VAL A 20 16.63 25.13 0.38
C VAL A 20 17.15 23.81 -0.17
N ALA A 21 18.46 23.63 -0.33
CA ALA A 21 19.05 22.37 -0.77
C ALA A 21 18.72 21.21 0.17
N GLN A 22 18.84 21.44 1.49
CA GLN A 22 18.44 20.45 2.49
C GLN A 22 16.95 20.11 2.40
N ARG A 23 16.10 21.12 2.22
CA ARG A 23 14.65 20.91 2.08
C ARG A 23 14.32 20.11 0.81
N LEU A 24 14.97 20.41 -0.31
CA LEU A 24 14.83 19.65 -1.56
C LEU A 24 15.18 18.18 -1.37
N THR A 25 16.29 17.87 -0.67
CA THR A 25 16.67 16.49 -0.36
C THR A 25 15.59 15.76 0.47
N VAL A 26 14.99 16.45 1.44
CA VAL A 26 13.90 15.89 2.26
C VAL A 26 12.66 15.61 1.39
N ILE A 27 12.31 16.55 0.50
CA ILE A 27 11.17 16.40 -0.40
C ILE A 27 11.41 15.23 -1.37
N ASP A 28 12.57 15.16 -2.02
CA ASP A 28 12.91 14.08 -2.95
C ASP A 28 12.84 12.71 -2.24
N THR A 29 13.37 12.61 -1.01
CA THR A 29 13.27 11.38 -0.20
C THR A 29 11.82 11.03 0.13
N ALA A 30 10.97 12.03 0.45
CA ALA A 30 9.58 11.82 0.76
C ALA A 30 8.73 11.41 -0.46
N LEU A 31 9.07 11.94 -1.65
CA LEU A 31 8.44 11.57 -2.92
C LEU A 31 8.80 10.13 -3.36
N ASP A 32 10.00 9.68 -3.03
CA ASP A 32 10.46 8.31 -3.33
C ASP A 32 9.90 7.26 -2.36
N ASP A 33 9.48 7.67 -1.15
CA ASP A 33 8.97 6.75 -0.14
C ASP A 33 7.53 6.31 -0.43
N LYS A 34 7.41 5.15 -1.05
CA LYS A 34 6.13 4.46 -1.32
C LYS A 34 5.84 3.33 -0.32
N SER A 35 6.58 3.25 0.77
CA SER A 35 6.53 2.11 1.69
C SER A 35 5.15 1.88 2.31
N GLN A 36 4.44 2.94 2.71
CA GLN A 36 3.10 2.85 3.28
C GLN A 36 2.07 2.38 2.25
N LEU A 37 2.10 2.95 1.04
CA LEU A 37 1.21 2.57 -0.04
C LEU A 37 1.42 1.09 -0.42
N THR A 38 2.68 0.67 -0.57
CA THR A 38 3.02 -0.72 -0.89
C THR A 38 2.54 -1.69 0.18
N LYS A 39 2.72 -1.35 1.46
CA LYS A 39 2.22 -2.19 2.58
C LYS A 39 0.70 -2.32 2.55
N ALA A 40 -0.02 -1.21 2.35
CA ALA A 40 -1.48 -1.21 2.31
C ALA A 40 -2.01 -2.01 1.09
N THR A 41 -1.37 -1.86 -0.06
CA THR A 41 -1.70 -2.62 -1.27
C THR A 41 -1.48 -4.12 -1.05
N ASN A 42 -0.31 -4.53 -0.56
CA ASN A 42 0.00 -5.94 -0.31
C ASN A 42 -0.96 -6.57 0.71
N LEU A 43 -1.33 -5.83 1.76
CA LEU A 43 -2.30 -6.30 2.74
C LEU A 43 -3.69 -6.48 2.13
N HIS A 44 -4.16 -5.50 1.37
CA HIS A 44 -5.45 -5.59 0.68
C HIS A 44 -5.48 -6.75 -0.31
N ASP A 45 -4.43 -6.91 -1.12
CA ASP A 45 -4.35 -7.96 -2.13
C ASP A 45 -4.33 -9.37 -1.50
N ALA A 46 -3.62 -9.54 -0.39
CA ALA A 46 -3.62 -10.79 0.35
C ALA A 46 -5.02 -11.15 0.90
N ILE A 47 -5.71 -10.17 1.51
CA ILE A 47 -7.07 -10.35 2.03
C ILE A 47 -8.06 -10.62 0.87
N SER A 48 -7.97 -9.85 -0.22
CA SER A 48 -8.82 -10.01 -1.40
C SER A 48 -8.65 -11.39 -2.03
N THR A 49 -7.41 -11.82 -2.22
CA THR A 49 -7.12 -13.15 -2.79
C THR A 49 -7.72 -14.28 -1.95
N LYS A 50 -7.58 -14.20 -0.63
CA LYS A 50 -8.16 -15.21 0.28
C LYS A 50 -9.69 -15.15 0.26
N PHE A 51 -10.29 -13.97 0.30
CA PHE A 51 -11.73 -13.79 0.21
C PHE A 51 -12.30 -14.36 -1.09
N ASP A 52 -11.68 -14.05 -2.24
CA ASP A 52 -12.08 -14.57 -3.54
C ASP A 52 -11.96 -16.10 -3.61
N SER A 53 -10.95 -16.68 -2.97
CA SER A 53 -10.81 -18.15 -2.89
C SER A 53 -11.94 -18.79 -2.09
N LEU A 54 -12.32 -18.19 -0.96
CA LEU A 54 -13.42 -18.65 -0.13
C LEU A 54 -14.78 -18.56 -0.85
N ILE A 55 -15.02 -17.48 -1.59
CA ILE A 55 -16.23 -17.32 -2.42
C ILE A 55 -16.32 -18.41 -3.49
N ARG A 56 -15.18 -18.76 -4.12
CA ARG A 56 -15.15 -19.85 -5.11
C ARG A 56 -15.39 -21.22 -4.47
N GLU A 57 -14.80 -21.46 -3.31
CA GLU A 57 -14.98 -22.71 -2.55
C GLU A 57 -16.42 -22.86 -2.11
N ARG A 58 -17.03 -21.82 -1.52
CA ARG A 58 -18.45 -21.80 -1.17
C ARG A 58 -19.33 -22.16 -2.36
N LYS A 59 -19.14 -21.49 -3.51
CA LYS A 59 -19.91 -21.80 -4.73
C LYS A 59 -19.72 -23.22 -5.25
N LYS A 60 -18.54 -23.81 -5.02
CA LYS A 60 -18.28 -25.21 -5.35
C LYS A 60 -19.06 -26.14 -4.43
N LEU A 61 -19.00 -25.92 -3.12
CA LEU A 61 -19.75 -26.71 -2.13
C LEU A 61 -21.26 -26.64 -2.33
N GLU A 62 -21.79 -25.45 -2.64
CA GLU A 62 -23.21 -25.26 -2.98
C GLU A 62 -23.63 -26.10 -4.20
N ARG A 63 -22.79 -26.18 -5.23
CA ARG A 63 -23.03 -27.03 -6.42
C ARG A 63 -22.92 -28.52 -6.09
N ASP A 64 -21.88 -28.91 -5.33
CA ASP A 64 -21.69 -30.30 -4.90
C ASP A 64 -22.92 -30.80 -4.12
N LEU A 65 -23.50 -29.97 -3.23
CA LEU A 65 -24.71 -30.27 -2.48
C LEU A 65 -25.94 -30.38 -3.38
N GLN A 66 -26.07 -29.51 -4.37
CA GLN A 66 -27.16 -29.59 -5.36
C GLN A 66 -27.09 -30.91 -6.16
N ASP A 67 -25.90 -31.34 -6.57
CA ASP A 67 -25.68 -32.59 -7.27
C ASP A 67 -26.01 -33.82 -6.38
N LEU A 68 -25.63 -33.76 -5.09
CA LEU A 68 -25.97 -34.79 -4.12
C LEU A 68 -27.49 -34.88 -3.90
N SER A 69 -28.17 -33.75 -3.82
CA SER A 69 -29.63 -33.72 -3.72
C SER A 69 -30.30 -34.36 -4.94
N GLY A 70 -29.82 -34.12 -6.14
CA GLY A 70 -30.32 -34.77 -7.36
C GLY A 70 -30.06 -36.25 -7.40
N LYS A 71 -28.90 -36.72 -6.87
CA LYS A 71 -28.60 -38.15 -6.73
C LYS A 71 -29.51 -38.82 -5.70
N MET A 72 -29.75 -38.16 -4.57
CA MET A 72 -30.66 -38.63 -3.54
C MET A 72 -32.08 -38.85 -4.09
N GLU A 73 -32.62 -37.82 -4.78
CA GLU A 73 -33.96 -37.91 -5.41
C GLU A 73 -34.03 -39.07 -6.42
N SER A 74 -32.95 -39.28 -7.19
CA SER A 74 -32.88 -40.38 -8.14
C SER A 74 -32.84 -41.75 -7.47
N ALA A 75 -32.12 -41.89 -6.35
CA ALA A 75 -32.07 -43.11 -5.55
C ALA A 75 -33.41 -43.41 -4.87
N ASP A 76 -34.06 -42.37 -4.32
CA ASP A 76 -35.39 -42.53 -3.71
C ASP A 76 -36.45 -42.94 -4.76
N LYS A 77 -36.43 -42.38 -5.96
CA LYS A 77 -37.30 -42.81 -7.06
C LYS A 77 -37.11 -44.26 -7.44
N LYS A 78 -35.87 -44.80 -7.38
CA LYS A 78 -35.61 -46.25 -7.60
C LYS A 78 -36.22 -47.11 -6.53
N VAL A 79 -36.12 -46.71 -5.24
CA VAL A 79 -36.68 -47.45 -4.09
C VAL A 79 -38.21 -47.46 -4.13
N TYR A 80 -38.83 -46.30 -4.29
CA TYR A 80 -40.28 -46.17 -4.17
C TYR A 80 -41.05 -46.32 -5.49
N GLY A 81 -40.33 -46.27 -6.64
CA GLY A 81 -40.94 -46.39 -7.97
C GLY A 81 -41.23 -47.82 -8.46
N GLY A 82 -40.97 -48.82 -7.63
CA GLY A 82 -41.23 -50.22 -7.95
C GLY A 82 -40.31 -50.79 -9.04
N ILE A 83 -39.18 -50.18 -9.30
CA ILE A 83 -38.22 -50.59 -10.34
C ILE A 83 -37.28 -51.72 -9.83
N ILE A 84 -37.14 -51.84 -8.52
CA ILE A 84 -36.25 -52.81 -7.86
C ILE A 84 -36.95 -54.13 -7.75
N SER A 85 -36.42 -55.16 -8.40
CA SER A 85 -36.98 -56.48 -8.44
C SER A 85 -36.30 -57.52 -7.52
N SER A 86 -35.11 -57.19 -6.98
CA SER A 86 -34.39 -58.12 -6.13
C SER A 86 -33.96 -57.49 -4.77
N GLN A 87 -33.93 -58.33 -3.72
CA GLN A 87 -33.50 -57.93 -2.39
C GLN A 87 -32.03 -57.47 -2.37
N LYS A 88 -31.20 -57.98 -3.29
CA LYS A 88 -29.81 -57.56 -3.43
C LYS A 88 -29.68 -56.13 -3.99
N GLU A 89 -30.50 -55.79 -4.98
CA GLU A 89 -30.56 -54.45 -5.54
C GLU A 89 -31.07 -53.45 -4.52
N LEU A 90 -32.08 -53.79 -3.74
CA LEU A 90 -32.61 -52.94 -2.68
C LEU A 90 -31.51 -52.58 -1.67
N ARG A 91 -30.74 -53.54 -1.17
CA ARG A 91 -29.64 -53.30 -0.25
C ARG A 91 -28.56 -52.42 -0.84
N ALA A 92 -28.23 -52.61 -2.13
CA ALA A 92 -27.24 -51.73 -2.80
C ALA A 92 -27.70 -50.28 -2.90
N VAL A 93 -28.99 -50.01 -3.18
CA VAL A 93 -29.52 -48.66 -3.20
C VAL A 93 -29.63 -48.05 -1.81
N GLU A 94 -29.98 -48.84 -0.79
CA GLU A 94 -29.95 -48.41 0.62
C GLU A 94 -28.55 -47.99 1.07
N GLU A 95 -27.51 -48.73 0.70
CA GLU A 95 -26.10 -48.37 0.95
C GLU A 95 -25.72 -47.11 0.18
N GLU A 96 -26.15 -46.93 -1.09
CA GLU A 96 -25.94 -45.73 -1.86
C GLU A 96 -26.58 -44.49 -1.17
N ILE A 97 -27.82 -44.63 -0.70
CA ILE A 97 -28.53 -43.56 0.04
C ILE A 97 -27.78 -43.19 1.31
N LEU A 98 -27.31 -44.17 2.08
CA LEU A 98 -26.54 -43.92 3.30
C LEU A 98 -25.22 -43.16 2.99
N ASN A 99 -24.52 -43.56 1.94
CA ASN A 99 -23.30 -42.90 1.50
C ASN A 99 -23.56 -41.46 1.04
N ILE A 100 -24.65 -41.23 0.28
CA ILE A 100 -25.04 -39.87 -0.13
C ILE A 100 -25.35 -39.01 1.10
N LYS A 101 -26.09 -39.50 2.09
CA LYS A 101 -26.39 -38.80 3.35
C LYS A 101 -25.11 -38.38 4.08
N ASN A 102 -24.21 -39.34 4.32
CA ASN A 102 -22.95 -39.07 5.01
C ASN A 102 -22.10 -38.02 4.28
N LEU A 103 -22.10 -38.05 2.93
CA LEU A 103 -21.37 -37.12 2.12
C LEU A 103 -22.04 -35.71 2.14
N THR A 104 -23.35 -35.68 2.14
CA THR A 104 -24.15 -34.43 2.27
C THR A 104 -23.85 -33.76 3.61
N ASP A 105 -23.96 -34.48 4.72
CA ASP A 105 -23.66 -33.98 6.07
C ASP A 105 -22.23 -33.40 6.15
N SER A 106 -21.26 -34.13 5.57
CA SER A 106 -19.87 -33.63 5.52
C SER A 106 -19.72 -32.38 4.70
N LYS A 107 -20.40 -32.29 3.55
CA LYS A 107 -20.34 -31.10 2.69
C LYS A 107 -21.08 -29.89 3.28
N GLU A 108 -22.19 -30.11 3.97
CA GLU A 108 -22.92 -29.09 4.70
C GLU A 108 -22.06 -28.47 5.81
N ASN A 109 -21.37 -29.31 6.60
CA ASN A 109 -20.43 -28.81 7.61
C ASN A 109 -19.30 -27.99 7.00
N GLN A 110 -18.69 -28.45 5.90
CA GLN A 110 -17.67 -27.68 5.18
C GLN A 110 -18.23 -26.35 4.65
N LEU A 111 -19.45 -26.32 4.13
CA LEU A 111 -20.10 -25.10 3.67
C LEU A 111 -20.31 -24.11 4.81
N LEU A 112 -20.80 -24.57 5.97
CA LEU A 112 -20.96 -23.73 7.16
C LEU A 112 -19.65 -23.10 7.63
N GLU A 113 -18.58 -23.89 7.71
CA GLU A 113 -17.24 -23.40 8.05
C GLU A 113 -16.76 -22.35 7.04
N THR A 114 -16.91 -22.66 5.74
CA THR A 114 -16.53 -21.71 4.66
C THR A 114 -17.34 -20.42 4.72
N MET A 115 -18.62 -20.50 5.03
CA MET A 115 -19.49 -19.30 5.19
C MET A 115 -19.02 -18.43 6.37
N LEU A 116 -18.72 -19.04 7.52
CA LEU A 116 -18.19 -18.31 8.67
C LEU A 116 -16.84 -17.62 8.35
N GLU A 117 -15.98 -18.31 7.60
CA GLU A 117 -14.73 -17.67 7.13
C GLU A 117 -15.01 -16.55 6.13
N CYS A 118 -15.94 -16.73 5.18
CA CYS A 118 -16.34 -15.65 4.25
C CYS A 118 -16.78 -14.40 5.00
N ASP A 119 -17.62 -14.54 6.04
CA ASP A 119 -18.11 -13.39 6.81
C ASP A 119 -16.96 -12.66 7.52
N ARG A 120 -16.02 -13.39 8.12
CA ARG A 120 -14.82 -12.80 8.74
C ARG A 120 -13.95 -12.04 7.74
N TYR A 121 -13.72 -12.62 6.56
CA TYR A 121 -12.91 -11.99 5.53
C TYR A 121 -13.64 -10.86 4.81
N GLN A 122 -14.95 -10.86 4.74
CA GLN A 122 -15.74 -9.78 4.15
C GLN A 122 -15.52 -8.44 4.85
N ASP A 123 -15.56 -8.43 6.18
CA ASP A 123 -15.30 -7.21 6.97
C ASP A 123 -13.84 -6.76 6.83
N GLY A 124 -12.89 -7.69 6.87
CA GLY A 124 -11.48 -7.41 6.64
C GLY A 124 -11.22 -6.83 5.25
N HIS A 125 -11.83 -7.39 4.22
CA HIS A 125 -11.73 -6.92 2.84
C HIS A 125 -12.30 -5.50 2.69
N LYS A 126 -13.46 -5.22 3.28
CA LYS A 126 -14.06 -3.88 3.27
C LYS A 126 -13.16 -2.85 3.96
N THR A 127 -12.66 -3.20 5.15
CA THR A 127 -11.81 -2.32 5.95
C THR A 127 -10.47 -2.07 5.25
N SER A 128 -9.81 -3.11 4.74
CA SER A 128 -8.53 -2.98 4.01
C SER A 128 -8.67 -2.14 2.73
N ARG A 129 -9.80 -2.28 2.01
CA ARG A 129 -10.11 -1.47 0.83
C ARG A 129 -10.28 0.01 1.17
N GLN A 130 -10.98 0.31 2.27
CA GLN A 130 -11.17 1.69 2.73
C GLN A 130 -9.85 2.32 3.14
N GLU A 131 -9.02 1.57 3.87
CA GLU A 131 -7.71 2.04 4.31
C GLU A 131 -6.75 2.24 3.12
N LEU A 132 -6.72 1.33 2.16
CA LEU A 132 -5.94 1.50 0.92
C LEU A 132 -6.35 2.78 0.19
N LYS A 133 -7.66 3.01 0.02
CA LYS A 133 -8.17 4.22 -0.63
C LYS A 133 -7.79 5.49 0.14
N ARG A 134 -7.84 5.45 1.48
CA ARG A 134 -7.41 6.58 2.34
C ARG A 134 -5.93 6.91 2.12
N ILE A 135 -5.07 5.87 2.17
CA ILE A 135 -3.62 6.03 1.97
C ILE A 135 -3.30 6.52 0.55
N GLN A 136 -3.98 6.00 -0.47
CA GLN A 136 -3.84 6.47 -1.85
C GLN A 136 -4.13 7.97 -1.95
N THR A 137 -5.29 8.41 -1.46
CA THR A 137 -5.70 9.82 -1.51
C THR A 137 -4.75 10.73 -0.73
N GLU A 138 -4.25 10.28 0.42
CA GLU A 138 -3.29 11.02 1.22
C GLU A 138 -1.92 11.11 0.52
N THR A 139 -1.48 10.01 -0.10
CA THR A 139 -0.24 9.98 -0.88
C THR A 139 -0.32 10.93 -2.08
N GLU A 140 -1.42 10.91 -2.83
CA GLU A 140 -1.65 11.81 -3.97
C GLU A 140 -1.56 13.28 -3.55
N LYS A 141 -2.29 13.66 -2.49
CA LYS A 141 -2.27 15.05 -1.95
C LYS A 141 -0.87 15.47 -1.47
N ASN A 142 -0.15 14.57 -0.81
CA ASN A 142 1.20 14.85 -0.36
C ASN A 142 2.16 14.99 -1.54
N THR A 143 2.02 14.15 -2.56
CA THR A 143 2.81 14.21 -3.79
C THR A 143 2.60 15.56 -4.49
N GLU A 144 1.36 15.96 -4.74
CA GLU A 144 1.04 17.25 -5.36
C GLU A 144 1.65 18.43 -4.57
N ARG A 145 1.49 18.41 -3.24
CA ARG A 145 2.05 19.47 -2.38
C ARG A 145 3.58 19.50 -2.42
N PHE A 146 4.24 18.34 -2.37
CA PHE A 146 5.70 18.27 -2.42
C PHE A 146 6.26 18.61 -3.79
N GLU A 147 5.59 18.25 -4.86
CA GLU A 147 5.98 18.64 -6.22
C GLU A 147 5.88 20.16 -6.40
N GLN A 148 4.80 20.78 -5.94
CA GLN A 148 4.66 22.25 -5.97
C GLN A 148 5.76 22.92 -5.14
N GLU A 149 5.99 22.50 -3.90
CA GLU A 149 7.05 23.04 -3.04
C GLU A 149 8.44 22.87 -3.68
N ARG A 150 8.70 21.70 -4.29
CA ARG A 150 9.96 21.44 -5.01
C ARG A 150 10.19 22.41 -6.17
N ASP A 151 9.17 22.69 -6.94
CA ASP A 151 9.26 23.59 -8.08
C ASP A 151 9.45 25.05 -7.63
N ASP A 152 8.76 25.47 -6.57
CA ASP A 152 8.96 26.79 -5.95
C ASP A 152 10.40 26.95 -5.42
N LEU A 153 10.93 25.93 -4.74
CA LEU A 153 12.29 25.92 -4.20
C LEU A 153 13.36 25.90 -5.32
N ARG A 154 13.14 25.19 -6.40
CA ARG A 154 14.02 25.18 -7.59
C ARG A 154 14.01 26.55 -8.26
N THR A 155 12.86 27.18 -8.38
CA THR A 155 12.72 28.55 -8.90
C THR A 155 13.45 29.54 -8.00
N PHE A 156 13.31 29.41 -6.68
CA PHE A 156 14.07 30.20 -5.72
C PHE A 156 15.58 30.03 -5.90
N MET A 157 16.07 28.80 -6.04
CA MET A 157 17.50 28.53 -6.27
C MET A 157 17.99 29.16 -7.57
N SER A 158 17.30 28.95 -8.67
CA SER A 158 17.69 29.49 -10.00
C SER A 158 17.77 31.00 -10.00
N THR A 159 16.91 31.68 -9.25
CA THR A 159 16.90 33.15 -9.12
C THR A 159 18.01 33.67 -8.18
N ASN A 160 18.27 32.94 -7.07
CA ASN A 160 19.19 33.45 -6.05
C ASN A 160 20.65 33.03 -6.24
N ILE A 161 20.94 31.95 -6.97
CA ILE A 161 22.32 31.54 -7.28
C ILE A 161 23.10 32.65 -8.03
N PRO A 162 22.55 33.28 -9.11
CA PRO A 162 23.26 34.38 -9.79
C PRO A 162 23.47 35.61 -8.90
N ILE A 163 22.52 35.91 -8.00
CA ILE A 163 22.65 37.03 -7.04
C ILE A 163 23.76 36.75 -6.03
N ARG A 164 23.78 35.53 -5.51
CA ARG A 164 24.84 35.05 -4.62
C ARG A 164 26.22 35.08 -5.29
N ASP A 165 26.32 34.68 -6.56
CA ASP A 165 27.56 34.63 -7.30
C ASP A 165 28.09 36.06 -7.57
N LYS A 166 27.21 37.04 -7.85
CA LYS A 166 27.58 38.47 -7.90
C LYS A 166 28.13 38.96 -6.55
N ALA A 167 27.43 38.63 -5.43
CA ALA A 167 27.91 38.99 -4.10
C ALA A 167 29.26 38.35 -3.76
N ARG A 168 29.53 37.15 -4.27
CA ARG A 168 30.82 36.47 -4.12
C ARG A 168 31.93 37.17 -4.91
N GLN A 169 31.65 37.64 -6.12
CA GLN A 169 32.60 38.40 -6.96
C GLN A 169 33.01 39.74 -6.34
N GLU A 170 32.17 40.34 -5.51
CA GLU A 170 32.47 41.58 -4.78
C GLU A 170 33.49 41.38 -3.61
N CYS A 171 33.74 40.12 -3.21
CA CYS A 171 34.62 39.77 -2.11
C CYS A 171 36.06 39.50 -2.58
N ASN A 172 37.06 39.81 -1.71
CA ASN A 172 38.46 39.50 -1.98
C ASN A 172 38.74 37.99 -1.96
N LEU A 173 39.61 37.49 -2.85
CA LEU A 173 39.97 36.10 -2.98
C LEU A 173 40.56 35.48 -1.69
N THR A 174 41.40 36.25 -0.99
CA THR A 174 42.01 35.81 0.27
C THR A 174 40.95 35.59 1.36
N ASP A 175 39.99 36.51 1.47
CA ASP A 175 38.90 36.48 2.44
C ASP A 175 37.90 35.33 2.10
N LEU A 176 37.66 35.10 0.81
CA LEU A 176 36.81 34.00 0.35
C LEU A 176 37.41 32.61 0.73
N THR A 177 38.73 32.48 0.61
CA THR A 177 39.43 31.24 0.98
C THR A 177 39.24 30.93 2.48
N ILE A 178 39.38 31.95 3.33
CA ILE A 178 39.16 31.84 4.77
C ILE A 178 37.69 31.53 5.07
N TYR A 179 36.79 32.27 4.42
CA TYR A 179 35.36 32.12 4.54
C TYR A 179 34.91 30.68 4.22
N ASP A 180 35.28 30.14 3.06
CA ASP A 180 34.91 28.81 2.61
C ASP A 180 35.39 27.72 3.59
N ARG A 181 36.65 27.87 4.09
CA ARG A 181 37.23 26.98 5.09
C ARG A 181 36.47 27.00 6.42
N LEU A 182 36.14 28.20 6.90
CA LEU A 182 35.39 28.37 8.15
C LEU A 182 33.97 27.84 8.02
N ARG A 183 33.28 28.15 6.93
CA ARG A 183 31.95 27.68 6.65
C ARG A 183 31.84 26.15 6.63
N LYS A 184 32.82 25.49 5.99
CA LYS A 184 32.89 24.02 5.98
C LYS A 184 33.10 23.44 7.38
N ARG A 185 33.95 24.06 8.21
CA ARG A 185 34.24 23.60 9.59
C ARG A 185 33.13 23.87 10.56
N LYS A 186 32.39 24.96 10.39
CA LYS A 186 31.36 25.49 11.30
C LYS A 186 29.92 25.28 10.80
N LYS A 187 29.70 24.26 9.95
CA LYS A 187 28.37 23.86 9.46
C LYS A 187 27.56 25.04 8.87
N GLY A 188 28.21 25.85 8.04
CA GLY A 188 27.54 26.93 7.31
C GLY A 188 27.72 28.33 7.87
N VAL A 189 28.33 28.50 9.05
CA VAL A 189 28.56 29.80 9.68
C VAL A 189 30.07 30.13 9.65
N ALA A 190 30.46 31.23 8.98
CA ALA A 190 31.83 31.70 8.90
C ALA A 190 32.00 33.11 9.51
N VAL A 191 30.93 33.91 9.51
CA VAL A 191 30.93 35.28 10.02
C VAL A 191 29.83 35.40 11.06
N SER A 192 30.11 36.01 12.21
CA SER A 192 29.12 36.38 13.21
C SER A 192 29.14 37.89 13.46
N VAL A 193 27.99 38.46 13.74
CA VAL A 193 27.86 39.83 14.22
C VAL A 193 28.16 39.83 15.71
N ILE A 194 29.10 40.69 16.13
CA ILE A 194 29.40 40.94 17.53
C ILE A 194 28.57 42.10 18.00
#